data_07c03143ba59ae54685a6ab47b7ac0de
#
_entry.id   07c03143ba59ae54685a6ab47b7ac0de
#
_cell.length_a   1.000
_cell.length_b   1.000
_cell.length_c   1.000
_cell.angle_alpha   90.00
_cell.angle_beta   90.00
_cell.angle_gamma   90.00
#
_symmetry.space_group_name_H-M   'P 1'
#
loop_
_entity.id
_entity.type
_entity.pdbx_description
1 polymer ?
#
loop_
_entity_poly.entity_id
_entity_poly.type
_entity_poly.pdbx_seq_one_letter_code
_entity_poly.pdbx_strand_id
1 'polypeptide(L)'
;MEAARARGHEVRRSRLDPAARRLQIVEAATEVFRGRDPATVRFDEVARAAGVSRSLVYAYFGDRGELVAAVHLHTMRDLDAELSQLLADVPVDEGRLHRVVRTYFAIVERNAESWVLFSAGGALDHPALQEARRSRCQRIAETWGGGPAERLLARGIVGMLEAAGSEWVARRECSIDDAANLISRALWRGVGYLPRAGAL
;
A
#
# COMPACT_ATOMS: atom_id res chain seq x y z
N MET A 1 53.37 38.63 -5.66
CA MET A 1 53.08 37.63 -6.65
C MET A 1 52.81 36.31 -5.93
N GLU A 2 51.54 36.01 -5.69
CA GLU A 2 51.20 34.67 -5.27
C GLU A 2 49.73 34.40 -5.69
N ALA A 3 49.59 33.62 -6.72
CA ALA A 3 48.30 33.30 -7.33
C ALA A 3 47.54 32.32 -6.45
N ALA A 4 46.42 32.77 -5.92
CA ALA A 4 45.47 31.96 -5.18
C ALA A 4 44.93 30.87 -6.10
N ARG A 5 45.29 29.63 -5.82
CA ARG A 5 44.66 28.44 -6.40
C ARG A 5 43.24 28.30 -5.83
N ALA A 6 42.26 28.74 -6.59
CA ALA A 6 40.88 28.39 -6.39
C ALA A 6 40.71 26.87 -6.63
N ARG A 7 40.72 26.06 -5.58
CA ARG A 7 40.31 24.67 -5.64
C ARG A 7 38.79 24.61 -5.66
N GLY A 8 38.27 24.35 -6.85
CA GLY A 8 36.86 24.02 -7.00
C GLY A 8 36.52 22.84 -6.08
N HIS A 9 35.63 23.08 -5.16
CA HIS A 9 34.99 22.04 -4.37
C HIS A 9 33.98 21.36 -5.32
N GLU A 10 34.48 20.34 -6.01
CA GLU A 10 33.63 19.37 -6.72
C GLU A 10 32.82 18.66 -5.64
N VAL A 11 31.56 19.06 -5.48
CA VAL A 11 30.60 18.38 -4.61
C VAL A 11 30.48 16.96 -5.15
N ARG A 12 31.24 16.06 -4.55
CA ARG A 12 31.18 14.63 -4.78
C ARG A 12 29.74 14.21 -4.50
N ARG A 13 28.92 14.08 -5.58
CA ARG A 13 27.55 13.55 -5.48
C ARG A 13 27.67 12.22 -4.76
N SER A 14 27.32 12.21 -3.49
CA SER A 14 27.27 11.01 -2.67
C SER A 14 26.44 9.97 -3.43
N ARG A 15 27.07 8.84 -3.72
CA ARG A 15 26.37 7.72 -4.32
C ARG A 15 25.34 7.26 -3.29
N LEU A 16 24.06 7.60 -3.51
CA LEU A 16 22.99 7.09 -2.67
C LEU A 16 23.07 5.57 -2.63
N ASP A 17 22.83 5.00 -1.46
CA ASP A 17 22.63 3.58 -1.27
C ASP A 17 21.57 3.06 -2.27
N PRO A 18 21.73 1.86 -2.85
CA PRO A 18 20.78 1.30 -3.82
C PRO A 18 19.33 1.30 -3.32
N ALA A 19 19.08 1.01 -2.04
CA ALA A 19 17.74 1.04 -1.48
C ALA A 19 17.18 2.46 -1.43
N ALA A 20 17.97 3.45 -1.02
CA ALA A 20 17.59 4.86 -1.02
C ALA A 20 17.34 5.38 -2.45
N ARG A 21 18.13 4.92 -3.42
CA ARG A 21 17.92 5.27 -4.82
C ARG A 21 16.63 4.67 -5.37
N ARG A 22 16.35 3.40 -5.04
CA ARG A 22 15.10 2.75 -5.42
C ARG A 22 13.89 3.49 -4.85
N LEU A 23 13.96 3.87 -3.57
CA LEU A 23 12.90 4.64 -2.91
C LEU A 23 12.68 5.99 -3.58
N GLN A 24 13.74 6.74 -3.89
CA GLN A 24 13.66 8.02 -4.61
C GLN A 24 12.89 7.89 -5.94
N ILE A 25 13.14 6.81 -6.70
CA ILE A 25 12.44 6.58 -7.97
C ILE A 25 10.96 6.25 -7.71
N VAL A 26 10.66 5.44 -6.68
CA VAL A 26 9.28 5.09 -6.31
C VAL A 26 8.48 6.32 -5.86
N GLU A 27 9.06 7.18 -5.03
CA GLU A 27 8.43 8.44 -4.57
C GLU A 27 8.12 9.36 -5.76
N ALA A 28 9.10 9.54 -6.66
CA ALA A 28 8.90 10.33 -7.88
C ALA A 28 7.83 9.72 -8.79
N ALA A 29 7.79 8.39 -8.93
CA ALA A 29 6.78 7.70 -9.70
C ALA A 29 5.39 7.84 -9.06
N THR A 30 5.29 7.81 -7.73
CA THR A 30 4.03 8.03 -6.99
C THR A 30 3.43 9.39 -7.36
N GLU A 31 4.25 10.45 -7.40
CA GLU A 31 3.79 11.78 -7.79
C GLU A 31 3.38 11.85 -9.26
N VAL A 32 4.15 11.22 -10.15
CA VAL A 32 3.86 11.21 -11.59
C VAL A 32 2.60 10.41 -11.93
N PHE A 33 2.30 9.36 -11.15
CA PHE A 33 1.09 8.55 -11.32
C PHE A 33 -0.17 9.20 -10.74
N ARG A 34 -0.02 10.22 -9.88
CA ARG A 34 -1.18 10.87 -9.26
C ARG A 34 -2.12 11.44 -10.33
N GLY A 35 -3.38 11.00 -10.31
CA GLY A 35 -4.41 11.40 -11.27
C GLY A 35 -4.21 10.93 -12.71
N ARG A 36 -3.30 9.97 -12.94
CA ARG A 36 -2.98 9.49 -14.30
C ARG A 36 -3.02 7.97 -14.36
N ASP A 37 -3.53 7.44 -15.46
CA ASP A 37 -3.43 6.00 -15.76
C ASP A 37 -1.94 5.59 -15.84
N PRO A 38 -1.47 4.68 -14.97
CA PRO A 38 -0.09 4.18 -15.02
C PRO A 38 0.31 3.61 -16.38
N ALA A 39 -0.65 3.11 -17.18
CA ALA A 39 -0.41 2.62 -18.53
C ALA A 39 0.06 3.73 -19.48
N THR A 40 -0.29 4.98 -19.22
CA THR A 40 0.07 6.15 -20.06
C THR A 40 1.38 6.80 -19.63
N VAL A 41 1.85 6.58 -18.39
CA VAL A 41 3.07 7.20 -17.89
C VAL A 41 4.32 6.57 -18.50
N ARG A 42 5.23 7.42 -18.95
CA ARG A 42 6.51 6.99 -19.57
C ARG A 42 7.62 6.99 -18.53
N PHE A 43 8.54 6.05 -18.64
CA PHE A 43 9.73 6.01 -17.76
C PHE A 43 10.59 7.27 -17.86
N ASP A 44 10.56 7.99 -18.98
CA ASP A 44 11.25 9.26 -19.14
C ASP A 44 10.70 10.35 -18.21
N GLU A 45 9.40 10.35 -17.96
CA GLU A 45 8.73 11.29 -17.03
C GLU A 45 9.16 10.99 -15.60
N VAL A 46 9.14 9.71 -15.22
CA VAL A 46 9.60 9.26 -13.89
C VAL A 46 11.09 9.57 -13.69
N ALA A 47 11.93 9.30 -14.68
CA ALA A 47 13.36 9.59 -14.62
C ALA A 47 13.64 11.10 -14.41
N ARG A 48 12.90 11.95 -15.14
CA ARG A 48 12.99 13.41 -15.00
C ARG A 48 12.54 13.86 -13.61
N ALA A 49 11.41 13.36 -13.12
CA ALA A 49 10.89 13.68 -11.80
C ALA A 49 11.84 13.21 -10.68
N ALA A 50 12.45 12.03 -10.84
CA ALA A 50 13.42 11.49 -9.89
C ALA A 50 14.83 12.12 -10.01
N GLY A 51 15.10 12.95 -11.03
CA GLY A 51 16.44 13.51 -11.28
C GLY A 51 17.49 12.45 -11.63
N VAL A 52 17.10 11.37 -12.31
CA VAL A 52 17.96 10.25 -12.70
C VAL A 52 17.89 9.99 -14.22
N SER A 53 18.80 9.15 -14.73
CA SER A 53 18.72 8.74 -16.13
C SER A 53 17.61 7.70 -16.34
N ARG A 54 17.04 7.67 -17.56
CA ARG A 54 16.09 6.64 -17.95
C ARG A 54 16.64 5.23 -17.81
N SER A 55 17.90 5.03 -18.21
CA SER A 55 18.58 3.73 -18.07
C SER A 55 18.66 3.27 -16.62
N LEU A 56 18.80 4.21 -15.68
CA LEU A 56 18.80 3.87 -14.26
C LEU A 56 17.42 3.41 -13.78
N VAL A 57 16.33 4.03 -14.26
CA VAL A 57 14.97 3.56 -13.93
C VAL A 57 14.78 2.12 -14.41
N TYR A 58 15.19 1.80 -15.66
CA TYR A 58 15.13 0.43 -16.18
C TYR A 58 16.03 -0.56 -15.42
N ALA A 59 17.16 -0.09 -14.89
CA ALA A 59 18.04 -0.95 -14.09
C ALA A 59 17.43 -1.34 -12.73
N TYR A 60 16.56 -0.49 -12.17
CA TYR A 60 15.87 -0.75 -10.89
C TYR A 60 14.51 -1.42 -11.08
N PHE A 61 13.86 -1.20 -12.22
CA PHE A 61 12.53 -1.70 -12.54
C PHE A 61 12.55 -2.17 -14.00
N GLY A 62 12.66 -3.49 -14.17
CA GLY A 62 12.83 -4.13 -15.49
C GLY A 62 11.68 -3.78 -16.44
N ASP A 63 10.48 -3.65 -15.90
CA ASP A 63 9.29 -3.26 -16.66
C ASP A 63 8.37 -2.31 -15.88
N ARG A 64 7.30 -1.91 -16.55
CA ARG A 64 6.29 -1.02 -15.97
C ARG A 64 5.52 -1.69 -14.83
N GLY A 65 5.24 -2.98 -14.94
CA GLY A 65 4.52 -3.74 -13.91
C GLY A 65 5.27 -3.73 -12.58
N GLU A 66 6.58 -3.92 -12.60
CA GLU A 66 7.43 -3.82 -11.42
C GLU A 66 7.41 -2.43 -10.78
N LEU A 67 7.45 -1.36 -11.59
CA LEU A 67 7.40 0.01 -11.08
C LEU A 67 6.03 0.31 -10.47
N VAL A 68 4.94 -0.07 -11.15
CA VAL A 68 3.56 0.09 -10.65
C VAL A 68 3.36 -0.70 -9.35
N ALA A 69 3.83 -1.94 -9.30
CA ALA A 69 3.79 -2.75 -8.07
C ALA A 69 4.58 -2.10 -6.92
N ALA A 70 5.75 -1.55 -7.20
CA ALA A 70 6.57 -0.88 -6.20
C ALA A 70 5.90 0.40 -5.66
N VAL A 71 5.26 1.19 -6.51
CA VAL A 71 4.47 2.37 -6.11
C VAL A 71 3.29 1.95 -5.23
N HIS A 72 2.54 0.93 -5.64
CA HIS A 72 1.43 0.42 -4.83
C HIS A 72 1.90 -0.07 -3.45
N LEU A 73 2.98 -0.85 -3.40
CA LEU A 73 3.56 -1.32 -2.14
C LEU A 73 4.04 -0.16 -1.26
N HIS A 74 4.56 0.91 -1.85
CA HIS A 74 4.95 2.10 -1.11
C HIS A 74 3.74 2.79 -0.49
N THR A 75 2.67 2.99 -1.26
CA THR A 75 1.41 3.57 -0.77
C THR A 75 0.77 2.70 0.33
N MET A 76 0.85 1.37 0.20
CA MET A 76 0.29 0.44 1.19
C MET A 76 1.10 0.33 2.48
N ARG A 77 2.35 0.76 2.53
CA ARG A 77 3.14 0.73 3.78
C ARG A 77 2.54 1.58 4.89
N ASP A 78 2.08 2.76 4.54
CA ASP A 78 1.46 3.68 5.50
C ASP A 78 0.17 3.08 6.04
N LEU A 79 -0.65 2.47 5.15
CA LEU A 79 -1.81 1.69 5.52
C LEU A 79 -1.45 0.56 6.50
N ASP A 80 -0.47 -0.26 6.14
CA ASP A 80 -0.05 -1.40 6.97
C ASP A 80 0.46 -0.94 8.34
N ALA A 81 1.17 0.19 8.41
CA ALA A 81 1.66 0.76 9.67
C ALA A 81 0.51 1.27 10.55
N GLU A 82 -0.40 2.09 10.00
CA GLU A 82 -1.56 2.61 10.73
C GLU A 82 -2.49 1.49 11.21
N LEU A 83 -2.78 0.50 10.37
CA LEU A 83 -3.63 -0.64 10.75
C LEU A 83 -2.93 -1.55 11.76
N SER A 84 -1.63 -1.76 11.65
CA SER A 84 -0.88 -2.58 12.61
C SER A 84 -0.89 -1.96 14.00
N GLN A 85 -0.77 -0.63 14.11
CA GLN A 85 -0.90 0.06 15.39
C GLN A 85 -2.30 -0.11 16.00
N LEU A 86 -3.35 0.03 15.17
CA LEU A 86 -4.72 -0.18 15.63
C LEU A 86 -5.00 -1.64 16.03
N LEU A 87 -4.29 -2.61 15.47
CA LEU A 87 -4.45 -4.04 15.77
C LEU A 87 -3.55 -4.54 16.92
N ALA A 88 -2.56 -3.74 17.35
CA ALA A 88 -1.57 -4.17 18.34
C ALA A 88 -2.14 -4.38 19.73
N ASP A 89 -3.22 -3.67 20.11
CA ASP A 89 -3.81 -3.78 21.45
C ASP A 89 -4.95 -4.82 21.47
N VAL A 90 -4.85 -5.83 22.28
CA VAL A 90 -5.87 -6.88 22.50
C VAL A 90 -6.75 -6.47 23.69
N PRO A 91 -8.06 -6.78 23.71
CA PRO A 91 -8.89 -7.52 22.75
C PRO A 91 -9.52 -6.65 21.66
N VAL A 92 -9.91 -7.28 20.55
CA VAL A 92 -10.70 -6.63 19.47
C VAL A 92 -12.16 -6.56 19.93
N ASP A 93 -12.68 -5.36 20.10
CA ASP A 93 -14.10 -5.08 20.30
C ASP A 93 -14.74 -4.48 19.01
N GLU A 94 -16.06 -4.34 19.01
CA GLU A 94 -16.81 -3.80 17.88
C GLU A 94 -16.37 -2.37 17.52
N GLY A 95 -16.11 -1.53 18.54
CA GLY A 95 -15.69 -0.15 18.34
C GLY A 95 -14.28 -0.07 17.73
N ARG A 96 -13.39 -0.97 18.11
CA ARG A 96 -12.05 -1.06 17.55
C ARG A 96 -12.09 -1.55 16.11
N LEU A 97 -12.87 -2.60 15.81
CA LEU A 97 -13.06 -3.07 14.45
C LEU A 97 -13.60 -1.93 13.57
N HIS A 98 -14.57 -1.15 14.07
CA HIS A 98 -15.10 0.00 13.36
C HIS A 98 -14.01 1.05 13.07
N ARG A 99 -13.13 1.37 14.05
CA ARG A 99 -12.01 2.30 13.84
C ARG A 99 -11.04 1.78 12.78
N VAL A 100 -10.70 0.50 12.80
CA VAL A 100 -9.84 -0.14 11.79
C VAL A 100 -10.44 0.00 10.39
N VAL A 101 -11.71 -0.34 10.23
CA VAL A 101 -12.41 -0.26 8.94
C VAL A 101 -12.52 1.20 8.48
N ARG A 102 -12.84 2.12 9.37
CA ARG A 102 -12.91 3.55 9.04
C ARG A 102 -11.56 4.12 8.61
N THR A 103 -10.48 3.77 9.32
CA THR A 103 -9.11 4.15 8.94
C THR A 103 -8.75 3.60 7.57
N TYR A 104 -9.11 2.35 7.29
CA TYR A 104 -8.93 1.76 5.97
C TYR A 104 -9.59 2.59 4.88
N PHE A 105 -10.89 2.94 5.02
CA PHE A 105 -11.60 3.77 4.03
C PHE A 105 -11.00 5.18 3.91
N ALA A 106 -10.56 5.79 5.00
CA ALA A 106 -9.91 7.10 4.97
C ALA A 106 -8.58 7.05 4.19
N ILE A 107 -7.81 5.96 4.28
CA ILE A 107 -6.59 5.78 3.51
C ILE A 107 -6.91 5.51 2.04
N VAL A 108 -7.92 4.69 1.75
CA VAL A 108 -8.42 4.47 0.40
C VAL A 108 -8.84 5.80 -0.25
N GLU A 109 -9.53 6.67 0.50
CA GLU A 109 -9.92 8.00 0.00
C GLU A 109 -8.73 8.89 -0.31
N ARG A 110 -7.74 8.97 0.60
CA ARG A 110 -6.52 9.76 0.38
C ARG A 110 -5.74 9.32 -0.86
N ASN A 111 -5.88 8.04 -1.24
CA ASN A 111 -5.18 7.42 -2.35
C ASN A 111 -6.13 6.99 -3.49
N ALA A 112 -7.33 7.60 -3.57
CA ALA A 112 -8.41 7.15 -4.44
C ALA A 112 -8.02 7.02 -5.91
N GLU A 113 -7.29 8.00 -6.44
CA GLU A 113 -6.83 8.00 -7.83
C GLU A 113 -5.92 6.80 -8.11
N SER A 114 -4.92 6.57 -7.25
CA SER A 114 -4.04 5.40 -7.36
C SER A 114 -4.82 4.10 -7.14
N TRP A 115 -5.78 4.09 -6.20
CA TRP A 115 -6.57 2.90 -5.89
C TRP A 115 -7.39 2.40 -7.07
N VAL A 116 -8.10 3.29 -7.77
CA VAL A 116 -8.87 2.96 -9.00
C VAL A 116 -7.95 2.37 -10.07
N LEU A 117 -6.80 2.98 -10.28
CA LEU A 117 -5.85 2.57 -11.30
C LEU A 117 -5.26 1.17 -11.02
N PHE A 118 -4.95 0.88 -9.76
CA PHE A 118 -4.45 -0.43 -9.36
C PHE A 118 -5.52 -1.52 -9.43
N SER A 119 -6.78 -1.18 -9.11
CA SER A 119 -7.89 -2.14 -9.17
C SER A 119 -8.29 -2.49 -10.60
N ALA A 120 -8.20 -1.53 -11.54
CA ALA A 120 -8.61 -1.72 -12.93
C ALA A 120 -7.53 -2.40 -13.81
N GLY A 121 -6.25 -2.29 -13.45
CA GLY A 121 -5.12 -2.61 -14.34
C GLY A 121 -4.53 -4.02 -14.24
N GLY A 122 -5.13 -4.96 -13.49
CA GLY A 122 -4.52 -6.29 -13.27
C GLY A 122 -3.20 -6.24 -12.47
N ALA A 123 -2.81 -5.07 -11.97
CA ALA A 123 -1.61 -4.90 -11.17
C ALA A 123 -1.64 -5.75 -9.89
N LEU A 124 -2.84 -6.07 -9.40
CA LEU A 124 -3.03 -6.94 -8.22
C LEU A 124 -2.52 -8.38 -8.44
N ASP A 125 -2.31 -8.80 -9.68
CA ASP A 125 -1.77 -10.13 -10.02
C ASP A 125 -0.23 -10.16 -9.98
N HIS A 126 0.43 -9.02 -9.80
CA HIS A 126 1.89 -8.98 -9.72
C HIS A 126 2.40 -9.79 -8.51
N PRO A 127 3.41 -10.68 -8.68
CA PRO A 127 3.88 -11.57 -7.60
C PRO A 127 4.26 -10.86 -6.31
N ALA A 128 4.89 -9.68 -6.40
CA ALA A 128 5.28 -8.90 -5.23
C ALA A 128 4.06 -8.38 -4.43
N LEU A 129 2.96 -8.02 -5.10
CA LEU A 129 1.71 -7.61 -4.46
C LEU A 129 1.00 -8.79 -3.81
N GLN A 130 0.98 -9.93 -4.48
CA GLN A 130 0.44 -11.18 -3.92
C GLN A 130 1.21 -11.61 -2.68
N GLU A 131 2.53 -11.46 -2.66
CA GLU A 131 3.36 -11.77 -1.49
C GLU A 131 3.10 -10.80 -0.35
N ALA A 132 3.04 -9.50 -0.61
CA ALA A 132 2.72 -8.49 0.41
C ALA A 132 1.32 -8.74 1.02
N ARG A 133 0.34 -9.13 0.18
CA ARG A 133 -1.00 -9.51 0.63
C ARG A 133 -0.98 -10.77 1.51
N ARG A 134 -0.22 -11.79 1.11
CA ARG A 134 -0.04 -13.01 1.95
C ARG A 134 0.57 -12.67 3.30
N SER A 135 1.64 -11.89 3.31
CA SER A 135 2.31 -11.45 4.54
C SER A 135 1.38 -10.63 5.44
N ARG A 136 0.54 -9.75 4.89
CA ARG A 136 -0.48 -9.00 5.64
C ARG A 136 -1.49 -9.95 6.28
N CYS A 137 -2.06 -10.87 5.50
CA CYS A 137 -3.00 -11.86 6.03
C CYS A 137 -2.38 -12.73 7.13
N GLN A 138 -1.12 -13.12 6.96
CA GLN A 138 -0.40 -13.91 7.97
C GLN A 138 -0.23 -13.11 9.28
N ARG A 139 0.21 -11.84 9.23
CA ARG A 139 0.33 -11.00 10.43
C ARG A 139 -1.02 -10.83 11.16
N ILE A 140 -2.11 -10.62 10.41
CA ILE A 140 -3.45 -10.53 10.99
C ILE A 140 -3.83 -11.85 11.66
N ALA A 141 -3.62 -12.99 11.00
CA ALA A 141 -3.92 -14.30 11.55
C ALA A 141 -3.14 -14.58 12.84
N GLU A 142 -1.87 -14.18 12.91
CA GLU A 142 -1.00 -14.35 14.08
C GLU A 142 -1.54 -13.62 15.32
N THR A 143 -2.23 -12.49 15.16
CA THR A 143 -2.89 -11.79 16.28
C THR A 143 -4.04 -12.62 16.89
N TRP A 144 -4.53 -13.65 16.19
CA TRP A 144 -5.63 -14.52 16.62
C TRP A 144 -5.19 -15.96 16.92
N GLY A 145 -3.89 -16.26 16.85
CA GLY A 145 -3.35 -17.60 17.13
C GLY A 145 -2.68 -18.27 15.95
N GLY A 146 -2.79 -17.72 14.72
CA GLY A 146 -2.01 -18.13 13.55
C GLY A 146 -2.39 -19.49 12.93
N GLY A 147 -3.49 -20.12 13.37
CA GLY A 147 -3.95 -21.41 12.88
C GLY A 147 -4.52 -21.36 11.44
N PRO A 148 -4.93 -22.51 10.90
CA PRO A 148 -5.52 -22.57 9.56
C PRO A 148 -6.83 -21.77 9.44
N ALA A 149 -7.68 -21.80 10.47
CA ALA A 149 -8.95 -21.06 10.49
C ALA A 149 -8.70 -19.54 10.52
N GLU A 150 -7.76 -19.09 11.34
CA GLU A 150 -7.39 -17.68 11.45
C GLU A 150 -6.81 -17.14 10.15
N ARG A 151 -5.99 -17.93 9.44
CA ARG A 151 -5.47 -17.56 8.12
C ARG A 151 -6.57 -17.44 7.07
N LEU A 152 -7.53 -18.37 7.06
CA LEU A 152 -8.68 -18.32 6.15
C LEU A 152 -9.53 -17.08 6.42
N LEU A 153 -9.81 -16.79 7.69
CA LEU A 153 -10.57 -15.64 8.12
C LEU A 153 -9.87 -14.32 7.77
N ALA A 154 -8.59 -14.19 8.07
CA ALA A 154 -7.81 -13.01 7.73
C ALA A 154 -7.83 -12.73 6.23
N ARG A 155 -7.71 -13.78 5.40
CA ARG A 155 -7.78 -13.66 3.94
C ARG A 155 -9.16 -13.22 3.47
N GLY A 156 -10.23 -13.72 4.08
CA GLY A 156 -11.61 -13.31 3.79
C GLY A 156 -11.86 -11.85 4.14
N ILE A 157 -11.41 -11.40 5.31
CA ILE A 157 -11.54 -10.00 5.76
C ILE A 157 -10.76 -9.05 4.87
N VAL A 158 -9.50 -9.35 4.57
CA VAL A 158 -8.66 -8.52 3.67
C VAL A 158 -9.31 -8.44 2.29
N GLY A 159 -9.80 -9.57 1.74
CA GLY A 159 -10.47 -9.59 0.45
C GLY A 159 -11.79 -8.77 0.44
N MET A 160 -12.58 -8.86 1.52
CA MET A 160 -13.79 -8.06 1.65
C MET A 160 -13.47 -6.56 1.69
N LEU A 161 -12.46 -6.14 2.46
CA LEU A 161 -12.05 -4.74 2.55
C LEU A 161 -11.53 -4.23 1.21
N GLU A 162 -10.69 -4.98 0.52
CA GLU A 162 -10.14 -4.62 -0.80
C GLU A 162 -11.27 -4.44 -1.84
N ALA A 163 -12.22 -5.39 -1.90
CA ALA A 163 -13.35 -5.29 -2.81
C ALA A 163 -14.28 -4.12 -2.46
N ALA A 164 -14.61 -3.95 -1.17
CA ALA A 164 -15.47 -2.86 -0.70
C ALA A 164 -14.81 -1.48 -0.92
N GLY A 165 -13.51 -1.35 -0.68
CA GLY A 165 -12.76 -0.12 -0.93
C GLY A 165 -12.73 0.25 -2.41
N SER A 166 -12.51 -0.73 -3.29
CA SER A 166 -12.52 -0.54 -4.75
C SER A 166 -13.88 -0.10 -5.26
N GLU A 167 -14.95 -0.75 -4.81
CA GLU A 167 -16.33 -0.39 -5.20
C GLU A 167 -16.70 1.01 -4.68
N TRP A 168 -16.37 1.29 -3.41
CA TRP A 168 -16.66 2.58 -2.80
C TRP A 168 -15.96 3.74 -3.53
N VAL A 169 -14.67 3.59 -3.87
CA VAL A 169 -13.92 4.62 -4.60
C VAL A 169 -14.48 4.83 -6.01
N ALA A 170 -14.90 3.74 -6.68
CA ALA A 170 -15.42 3.82 -8.04
C ALA A 170 -16.76 4.58 -8.11
N ARG A 171 -17.62 4.44 -7.08
CA ARG A 171 -18.96 5.01 -7.11
C ARG A 171 -19.18 6.21 -6.19
N ARG A 172 -18.56 6.20 -5.01
CA ARG A 172 -18.72 7.24 -3.97
C ARG A 172 -20.17 7.58 -3.62
N GLU A 173 -21.03 6.57 -3.56
CA GLU A 173 -22.46 6.72 -3.33
C GLU A 173 -22.83 6.92 -1.86
N CYS A 174 -21.92 6.69 -0.92
CA CYS A 174 -22.11 6.90 0.51
C CYS A 174 -20.88 7.52 1.17
N SER A 175 -21.05 8.04 2.39
CA SER A 175 -19.93 8.58 3.16
C SER A 175 -18.96 7.49 3.65
N ILE A 176 -17.75 7.88 4.07
CA ILE A 176 -16.78 6.97 4.71
C ILE A 176 -17.41 6.33 5.97
N ASP A 177 -18.14 7.13 6.75
CA ASP A 177 -18.75 6.66 7.99
C ASP A 177 -19.85 5.63 7.72
N ASP A 178 -20.67 5.80 6.67
CA ASP A 178 -21.66 4.82 6.25
C ASP A 178 -21.02 3.52 5.75
N ALA A 179 -20.01 3.63 4.90
CA ALA A 179 -19.25 2.48 4.42
C ALA A 179 -18.58 1.72 5.57
N ALA A 180 -17.94 2.44 6.48
CA ALA A 180 -17.29 1.84 7.64
C ALA A 180 -18.29 1.16 8.58
N ASN A 181 -19.43 1.80 8.84
CA ASN A 181 -20.53 1.22 9.65
C ASN A 181 -21.08 -0.06 9.01
N LEU A 182 -21.33 -0.05 7.70
CA LEU A 182 -21.85 -1.22 6.99
C LEU A 182 -20.86 -2.40 7.08
N ILE A 183 -19.62 -2.17 6.71
CA ILE A 183 -18.60 -3.23 6.63
C ILE A 183 -18.19 -3.72 8.03
N SER A 184 -18.00 -2.84 9.00
CA SER A 184 -17.64 -3.27 10.36
C SER A 184 -18.74 -4.08 11.03
N ARG A 185 -20.01 -3.73 10.84
CA ARG A 185 -21.14 -4.53 11.33
C ARG A 185 -21.25 -5.88 10.63
N ALA A 186 -21.02 -5.94 9.32
CA ALA A 186 -21.03 -7.20 8.60
C ALA A 186 -19.91 -8.13 9.10
N LEU A 187 -18.70 -7.59 9.30
CA LEU A 187 -17.58 -8.33 9.87
C LEU A 187 -17.84 -8.73 11.32
N TRP A 188 -18.34 -7.84 12.15
CA TRP A 188 -18.56 -8.12 13.57
C TRP A 188 -19.65 -9.18 13.79
N ARG A 189 -20.76 -9.10 13.10
CA ARG A 189 -21.84 -10.08 13.18
C ARG A 189 -21.42 -11.43 12.63
N GLY A 190 -20.61 -11.47 11.57
CA GLY A 190 -20.02 -12.69 11.03
C GLY A 190 -18.92 -13.28 11.90
N VAL A 191 -18.00 -12.43 12.38
CA VAL A 191 -16.84 -12.83 13.19
C VAL A 191 -17.20 -13.02 14.67
N GLY A 192 -18.15 -12.28 15.18
CA GLY A 192 -18.63 -12.39 16.57
C GLY A 192 -19.32 -13.70 16.91
N TYR A 193 -19.67 -14.50 15.90
CA TYR A 193 -20.21 -15.86 16.05
C TYR A 193 -19.12 -16.95 16.01
N LEU A 194 -17.86 -16.59 15.77
CA LEU A 194 -16.79 -17.59 15.79
C LEU A 194 -16.51 -18.01 17.24
N PRO A 195 -16.46 -19.32 17.52
CA PRO A 195 -16.09 -19.82 18.84
C PRO A 195 -14.69 -19.29 19.20
N ARG A 196 -14.52 -18.85 20.44
CA ARG A 196 -13.22 -18.47 20.98
C ARG A 196 -12.25 -19.63 20.78
N ALA A 197 -10.98 -19.33 20.46
CA ALA A 197 -9.95 -20.31 20.20
C ALA A 197 -10.01 -21.47 21.24
N GLY A 198 -10.31 -22.69 20.76
CA GLY A 198 -10.45 -23.91 21.59
C GLY A 198 -11.77 -24.66 21.42
N ALA A 199 -12.67 -24.26 20.53
CA ALA A 199 -13.98 -24.88 20.32
C ALA A 199 -14.16 -25.54 18.93
N LEU A 200 -13.06 -25.85 18.22
CA LEU A 200 -13.04 -26.70 17.04
C LEU A 200 -12.15 -27.91 17.29
#